data_8671440bcc9054250ae766f2ea472e38
#
_entry.id   8671440bcc9054250ae766f2ea472e38
#
_cell.length_a   1.000
_cell.length_b   1.000
_cell.length_c   1.000
_cell.angle_alpha   90.00
_cell.angle_beta   90.00
_cell.angle_gamma   90.00
#
_symmetry.space_group_name_H-M   'P 1'
#
loop_
_entity.id
_entity.type
_entity.pdbx_description
1 polymer ?
#
loop_
_entity_poly.entity_id
_entity_poly.type
_entity_poly.pdbx_seq_one_letter_code
_entity_poly.pdbx_strand_id
1 'polypeptide(L)'
;PHSDWFWNPELSGGGAIIDLGCHCIEIARNYIGKDVKPIEVMCWADTQVKPIEAEDHAIALVKYASGAIAQFEVSWCFRGGMDLRDEVMGVEGTIFLNHFLRTGFEMYTAVGEGDYVAEKAESATGWLFPVGDEVNSLGYDFMFTDMFDAMDEGKQPMETFYDGYVVNAIMDACYLSSKSKKWEPVELNDWRGSEEISRGRQFKEYDEKYYLIKEEMIPDGTVKLILKDKASGEIVQRISEK
;
A
#
# COMPACT_ATOMS: atom_id res chain seq x y z
N PRO A 1 -6.30 5.47 -18.54
CA PRO A 1 -5.47 6.56 -19.07
C PRO A 1 -6.15 7.26 -20.25
N HIS A 2 -5.95 8.60 -20.36
CA HIS A 2 -6.62 9.43 -21.37
C HIS A 2 -5.73 9.76 -22.59
N SER A 3 -4.44 9.47 -22.51
CA SER A 3 -3.47 9.81 -23.55
C SER A 3 -2.91 8.56 -24.21
N ASP A 4 -2.74 8.62 -25.53
CA ASP A 4 -2.31 7.47 -26.35
C ASP A 4 -0.93 6.92 -25.98
N TRP A 5 -0.04 7.74 -25.41
CA TRP A 5 1.30 7.33 -25.01
C TRP A 5 1.32 6.28 -23.90
N PHE A 6 0.29 6.24 -23.04
CA PHE A 6 0.15 5.21 -22.00
C PHE A 6 0.07 3.78 -22.57
N TRP A 7 -0.47 3.65 -23.78
CA TRP A 7 -0.66 2.36 -24.44
C TRP A 7 0.60 1.84 -25.13
N ASN A 8 1.63 2.68 -25.21
CA ASN A 8 2.92 2.32 -25.81
C ASN A 8 3.99 2.18 -24.71
N PRO A 9 4.41 0.94 -24.36
CA PRO A 9 5.37 0.72 -23.28
C PRO A 9 6.76 1.31 -23.53
N GLU A 10 7.13 1.58 -24.79
CA GLU A 10 8.38 2.30 -25.11
C GLU A 10 8.32 3.77 -24.66
N LEU A 11 7.13 4.35 -24.59
CA LEU A 11 6.93 5.74 -24.16
C LEU A 11 6.57 5.83 -22.69
N SER A 12 5.73 4.92 -22.18
CA SER A 12 5.24 4.92 -20.81
C SER A 12 6.19 4.24 -19.81
N GLY A 13 7.04 3.35 -20.29
CA GLY A 13 7.92 2.52 -19.45
C GLY A 13 7.22 1.26 -18.89
N GLY A 14 5.90 1.18 -18.98
CA GLY A 14 5.10 0.06 -18.47
C GLY A 14 3.62 0.39 -18.47
N GLY A 15 2.83 -0.41 -17.76
CA GLY A 15 1.39 -0.29 -17.67
C GLY A 15 0.89 0.18 -16.29
N ALA A 16 -0.03 -0.59 -15.71
CA ALA A 16 -0.68 -0.26 -14.45
C ALA A 16 0.29 -0.14 -13.25
N ILE A 17 1.42 -0.86 -13.28
CA ILE A 17 2.46 -0.74 -12.23
C ILE A 17 3.06 0.66 -12.23
N ILE A 18 3.44 1.18 -13.41
CA ILE A 18 4.03 2.52 -13.50
C ILE A 18 3.02 3.60 -13.16
N ASP A 19 1.79 3.49 -13.69
CA ASP A 19 0.76 4.52 -13.54
C ASP A 19 0.14 4.57 -12.13
N LEU A 20 -0.19 3.40 -11.57
CA LEU A 20 -0.92 3.29 -10.30
C LEU A 20 -0.06 2.69 -9.18
N GLY A 21 0.83 1.76 -9.53
CA GLY A 21 1.67 1.08 -8.55
C GLY A 21 2.63 2.02 -7.82
N CYS A 22 3.12 3.05 -8.49
CA CYS A 22 3.97 4.07 -7.88
C CYS A 22 3.29 4.73 -6.66
N HIS A 23 2.00 5.03 -6.74
CA HIS A 23 1.22 5.60 -5.64
C HIS A 23 1.08 4.60 -4.48
N CYS A 24 0.69 3.36 -4.78
CA CYS A 24 0.54 2.32 -3.75
C CYS A 24 1.85 2.03 -3.01
N ILE A 25 2.97 1.97 -3.75
CA ILE A 25 4.30 1.74 -3.19
C ILE A 25 4.68 2.89 -2.24
N GLU A 26 4.48 4.15 -2.66
CA GLU A 26 4.84 5.29 -1.82
C GLU A 26 3.94 5.42 -0.59
N ILE A 27 2.64 5.18 -0.71
CA ILE A 27 1.73 5.11 0.43
C ILE A 27 2.20 4.05 1.43
N ALA A 28 2.53 2.84 0.96
CA ALA A 28 3.04 1.78 1.81
C ALA A 28 4.37 2.16 2.51
N ARG A 29 5.29 2.84 1.79
CA ARG A 29 6.53 3.37 2.36
C ARG A 29 6.26 4.39 3.47
N ASN A 30 5.27 5.26 3.28
CA ASN A 30 4.87 6.21 4.32
C ASN A 30 4.36 5.51 5.59
N TYR A 31 3.55 4.46 5.47
CA TYR A 31 3.05 3.71 6.63
C TYR A 31 4.14 2.89 7.34
N ILE A 32 5.07 2.31 6.59
CA ILE A 32 6.14 1.47 7.14
C ILE A 32 7.30 2.31 7.70
N GLY A 33 7.54 3.47 7.09
CA GLY A 33 8.66 4.36 7.33
C GLY A 33 9.57 4.44 6.10
N LYS A 34 9.76 5.63 5.57
CA LYS A 34 10.58 5.87 4.36
C LYS A 34 12.07 5.54 4.53
N ASP A 35 12.54 5.48 5.77
CA ASP A 35 13.88 5.09 6.16
C ASP A 35 14.07 3.57 6.28
N VAL A 36 13.01 2.77 6.13
CA VAL A 36 13.07 1.30 6.16
C VAL A 36 13.31 0.76 4.76
N LYS A 37 14.44 0.06 4.59
CA LYS A 37 14.89 -0.45 3.29
C LYS A 37 13.94 -1.51 2.71
N PRO A 38 13.43 -1.35 1.48
CA PRO A 38 12.80 -2.45 0.75
C PRO A 38 13.87 -3.45 0.32
N ILE A 39 13.58 -4.75 0.45
CA ILE A 39 14.57 -5.82 0.26
C ILE A 39 14.32 -6.61 -1.02
N GLU A 40 13.11 -7.15 -1.16
CA GLU A 40 12.76 -8.01 -2.30
C GLU A 40 11.26 -7.92 -2.61
N VAL A 41 10.92 -8.25 -3.85
CA VAL A 41 9.56 -8.20 -4.39
C VAL A 41 9.17 -9.54 -4.99
N MET A 42 7.90 -9.93 -4.79
CA MET A 42 7.22 -10.95 -5.58
C MET A 42 6.07 -10.29 -6.31
N CYS A 43 6.03 -10.41 -7.62
CA CYS A 43 5.01 -9.77 -8.45
C CYS A 43 4.45 -10.71 -9.51
N TRP A 44 3.14 -10.65 -9.69
CA TRP A 44 2.45 -11.11 -10.87
C TRP A 44 1.92 -9.89 -11.62
N ALA A 45 2.16 -9.83 -12.92
CA ALA A 45 1.65 -8.78 -13.81
C ALA A 45 1.35 -9.40 -15.17
N ASP A 46 0.24 -9.01 -15.77
CA ASP A 46 -0.20 -9.53 -17.07
C ASP A 46 -1.18 -8.56 -17.74
N THR A 47 -1.44 -8.79 -19.03
CA THR A 47 -2.48 -8.10 -19.79
C THR A 47 -3.72 -8.98 -19.84
N GLN A 48 -4.77 -8.58 -19.16
CA GLN A 48 -5.97 -9.41 -18.98
C GLN A 48 -7.11 -9.03 -19.91
N VAL A 49 -7.29 -7.77 -20.21
CA VAL A 49 -8.49 -7.25 -20.88
C VAL A 49 -8.16 -6.34 -22.05
N LYS A 50 -7.17 -5.45 -21.90
CA LYS A 50 -6.87 -4.46 -22.93
C LYS A 50 -5.95 -5.04 -23.99
N PRO A 51 -6.17 -4.79 -25.29
CA PRO A 51 -5.31 -5.30 -26.36
C PRO A 51 -4.02 -4.44 -26.49
N ILE A 52 -3.20 -4.42 -25.44
CA ILE A 52 -1.96 -3.64 -25.32
C ILE A 52 -0.79 -4.55 -24.94
N GLU A 53 0.43 -4.09 -25.16
CA GLU A 53 1.64 -4.85 -24.81
C GLU A 53 2.09 -4.67 -23.35
N ALA A 54 1.64 -3.59 -22.69
CA ALA A 54 1.89 -3.37 -21.27
C ALA A 54 0.90 -4.14 -20.40
N GLU A 55 1.25 -4.38 -19.15
CA GLU A 55 0.34 -4.98 -18.17
C GLU A 55 -0.81 -4.04 -17.83
N ASP A 56 -2.02 -4.56 -17.79
CA ASP A 56 -3.20 -3.84 -17.35
C ASP A 56 -3.70 -4.26 -15.96
N HIS A 57 -3.04 -5.28 -15.37
CA HIS A 57 -3.30 -5.75 -14.02
C HIS A 57 -2.03 -6.29 -13.37
N ALA A 58 -1.81 -5.95 -12.09
CA ALA A 58 -0.69 -6.47 -11.31
C ALA A 58 -1.03 -6.60 -9.83
N ILE A 59 -0.41 -7.60 -9.19
CA ILE A 59 -0.43 -7.83 -7.75
C ILE A 59 1.01 -8.04 -7.28
N ALA A 60 1.44 -7.35 -6.23
CA ALA A 60 2.79 -7.50 -5.72
C ALA A 60 2.86 -7.53 -4.19
N LEU A 61 3.91 -8.19 -3.70
CA LEU A 61 4.34 -8.21 -2.32
C LEU A 61 5.74 -7.61 -2.23
N VAL A 62 5.94 -6.64 -1.35
CA VAL A 62 7.24 -6.00 -1.09
C VAL A 62 7.64 -6.29 0.34
N LYS A 63 8.82 -6.89 0.55
CA LYS A 63 9.40 -7.09 1.88
C LYS A 63 10.33 -5.96 2.25
N TYR A 64 10.27 -5.56 3.51
CA TYR A 64 11.09 -4.51 4.09
C TYR A 64 12.04 -5.05 5.17
N ALA A 65 13.12 -4.34 5.43
CA ALA A 65 14.15 -4.73 6.41
C ALA A 65 13.60 -4.86 7.84
N SER A 66 12.54 -4.14 8.17
CA SER A 66 11.82 -4.26 9.45
C SER A 66 11.06 -5.59 9.61
N GLY A 67 10.93 -6.37 8.54
CA GLY A 67 10.06 -7.54 8.47
C GLY A 67 8.62 -7.23 8.08
N ALA A 68 8.27 -5.97 7.88
CA ALA A 68 6.99 -5.57 7.32
C ALA A 68 6.86 -6.05 5.88
N ILE A 69 5.63 -6.34 5.47
CA ILE A 69 5.28 -6.71 4.10
C ILE A 69 4.19 -5.76 3.64
N ALA A 70 4.42 -5.08 2.53
CA ALA A 70 3.38 -4.38 1.81
C ALA A 70 2.82 -5.28 0.71
N GLN A 71 1.53 -5.16 0.46
CA GLN A 71 0.84 -5.74 -0.69
C GLN A 71 0.15 -4.62 -1.45
N PHE A 72 0.21 -4.67 -2.76
CA PHE A 72 -0.63 -3.82 -3.59
C PHE A 72 -1.23 -4.58 -4.76
N GLU A 73 -2.38 -4.13 -5.20
CA GLU A 73 -3.05 -4.56 -6.43
C GLU A 73 -3.43 -3.31 -7.23
N VAL A 74 -3.13 -3.32 -8.51
CA VAL A 74 -3.43 -2.22 -9.44
C VAL A 74 -4.00 -2.75 -10.74
N SER A 75 -5.02 -2.07 -11.27
CA SER A 75 -5.68 -2.52 -12.48
C SER A 75 -6.27 -1.37 -13.31
N TRP A 76 -6.06 -1.42 -14.61
CA TRP A 76 -6.78 -0.60 -15.59
C TRP A 76 -8.07 -1.26 -16.09
N CYS A 77 -8.37 -2.47 -15.60
CA CYS A 77 -9.47 -3.32 -16.09
C CYS A 77 -10.69 -3.29 -15.20
N PHE A 78 -10.58 -2.69 -14.02
CA PHE A 78 -11.63 -2.67 -13.02
C PHE A 78 -12.77 -1.76 -13.46
N ARG A 79 -13.91 -2.34 -13.83
CA ARG A 79 -15.09 -1.59 -14.24
C ARG A 79 -15.71 -0.86 -13.06
N GLY A 80 -16.01 0.42 -13.23
CA GLY A 80 -16.43 1.31 -12.17
C GLY A 80 -15.27 2.11 -11.59
N GLY A 81 -14.07 1.56 -11.54
CA GLY A 81 -12.87 2.24 -11.08
C GLY A 81 -12.98 2.78 -9.65
N MET A 82 -12.12 3.72 -9.29
CA MET A 82 -12.19 4.49 -8.03
C MET A 82 -12.21 3.64 -6.76
N ASP A 83 -11.64 2.43 -6.80
CA ASP A 83 -11.42 1.61 -5.61
C ASP A 83 -10.03 1.94 -5.04
N LEU A 84 -9.97 2.93 -4.15
CA LEU A 84 -8.76 3.40 -3.50
C LEU A 84 -8.86 3.10 -2.01
N ARG A 85 -8.38 1.93 -1.60
CA ARG A 85 -8.45 1.45 -0.22
C ARG A 85 -7.09 1.08 0.28
N ASP A 86 -6.81 1.48 1.52
CA ASP A 86 -5.63 1.05 2.25
C ASP A 86 -6.02 0.28 3.50
N GLU A 87 -5.23 -0.73 3.81
CA GLU A 87 -5.31 -1.48 5.05
C GLU A 87 -3.94 -1.48 5.73
N VAL A 88 -3.90 -1.07 6.98
CA VAL A 88 -2.68 -1.11 7.79
C VAL A 88 -2.92 -2.00 9.00
N MET A 89 -2.16 -3.08 9.10
CA MET A 89 -2.24 -4.04 10.21
C MET A 89 -0.94 -3.99 11.01
N GLY A 90 -1.03 -3.48 12.24
CA GLY A 90 0.05 -3.47 13.20
C GLY A 90 -0.19 -4.43 14.35
N VAL A 91 0.80 -4.58 15.21
CA VAL A 91 0.70 -5.45 16.41
C VAL A 91 -0.25 -4.93 17.47
N GLU A 92 -0.60 -3.64 17.43
CA GLU A 92 -1.46 -2.97 18.42
C GLU A 92 -2.79 -2.47 17.83
N GLY A 93 -2.96 -2.56 16.51
CA GLY A 93 -4.20 -2.08 15.89
C GLY A 93 -4.24 -2.25 14.39
N THR A 94 -5.40 -1.95 13.82
CA THR A 94 -5.68 -2.02 12.39
C THR A 94 -6.37 -0.75 11.94
N ILE A 95 -6.02 -0.24 10.77
CA ILE A 95 -6.64 0.90 10.12
C ILE A 95 -7.17 0.47 8.76
N PHE A 96 -8.40 0.83 8.46
CA PHE A 96 -9.00 0.72 7.13
C PHE A 96 -9.30 2.12 6.61
N LEU A 97 -8.76 2.45 5.47
CA LEU A 97 -8.98 3.71 4.78
C LEU A 97 -9.70 3.47 3.46
N ASN A 98 -10.62 4.35 3.14
CA ASN A 98 -11.31 4.38 1.86
C ASN A 98 -11.31 5.82 1.36
N HIS A 99 -10.51 6.10 0.34
CA HIS A 99 -10.28 7.46 -0.13
C HIS A 99 -11.42 8.04 -0.96
N PHE A 100 -12.24 7.19 -1.59
CA PHE A 100 -13.27 7.66 -2.52
C PHE A 100 -14.67 7.13 -2.27
N LEU A 101 -14.81 5.92 -1.80
CA LEU A 101 -16.09 5.22 -1.82
C LEU A 101 -17.10 5.67 -0.77
N ARG A 102 -16.87 6.74 -0.02
CA ARG A 102 -17.88 7.25 0.92
C ARG A 102 -17.69 8.73 1.18
N THR A 103 -17.92 9.51 0.16
CA THR A 103 -17.94 10.98 0.24
C THR A 103 -19.18 11.54 0.91
N GLY A 104 -19.98 10.70 1.57
CA GLY A 104 -21.17 11.13 2.29
C GLY A 104 -22.48 10.77 1.62
N PHE A 105 -22.50 10.48 0.30
CA PHE A 105 -23.71 9.93 -0.32
C PHE A 105 -23.40 9.06 -1.55
N GLU A 106 -24.29 8.13 -1.78
CA GLU A 106 -24.36 7.27 -2.95
C GLU A 106 -25.67 7.57 -3.67
N MET A 107 -25.65 7.61 -4.97
CA MET A 107 -26.82 7.92 -5.78
C MET A 107 -27.05 6.85 -6.84
N TYR A 108 -28.28 6.39 -6.96
CA TYR A 108 -28.69 5.59 -8.09
C TYR A 108 -29.52 6.45 -9.06
N THR A 109 -29.15 6.47 -10.33
CA THR A 109 -29.95 7.09 -11.38
C THR A 109 -30.23 6.10 -12.52
N ALA A 110 -31.48 5.98 -12.89
CA ALA A 110 -31.91 5.13 -14.01
C ALA A 110 -31.75 5.85 -15.36
N VAL A 111 -31.77 7.17 -15.33
CA VAL A 111 -31.60 8.06 -16.49
C VAL A 111 -30.51 9.04 -16.15
N GLY A 112 -29.48 9.18 -16.99
CA GLY A 112 -28.43 10.14 -16.75
C GLY A 112 -28.97 11.55 -16.54
N GLU A 113 -28.42 12.28 -15.57
CA GLU A 113 -28.73 13.69 -15.37
C GLU A 113 -27.67 14.57 -16.01
N GLY A 114 -28.06 15.26 -17.07
CA GLY A 114 -27.23 16.24 -17.75
C GLY A 114 -25.95 15.63 -18.34
N ASP A 115 -24.91 16.47 -18.41
CA ASP A 115 -23.61 16.10 -18.95
C ASP A 115 -22.65 15.50 -17.88
N TYR A 116 -23.16 15.15 -16.68
CA TYR A 116 -22.33 14.56 -15.65
C TYR A 116 -22.02 13.10 -15.98
N VAL A 117 -20.79 12.85 -16.31
CA VAL A 117 -20.20 11.52 -16.43
C VAL A 117 -19.16 11.39 -15.33
N ALA A 118 -19.32 10.41 -14.45
CA ALA A 118 -18.24 10.10 -13.51
C ALA A 118 -16.99 9.74 -14.34
N GLU A 119 -15.93 10.52 -14.20
CA GLU A 119 -14.77 10.56 -15.10
C GLU A 119 -14.20 9.19 -15.45
N LYS A 120 -14.27 8.24 -14.53
CA LYS A 120 -13.71 6.89 -14.72
C LYS A 120 -14.76 5.79 -14.87
N ALA A 121 -16.03 6.10 -14.66
CA ALA A 121 -17.11 5.12 -14.80
C ALA A 121 -17.67 5.03 -16.22
N GLU A 122 -17.36 5.97 -17.10
CA GLU A 122 -17.85 6.08 -18.49
C GLU A 122 -19.38 5.93 -18.59
N SER A 123 -20.12 6.29 -17.53
CA SER A 123 -21.57 6.12 -17.43
C SER A 123 -22.19 7.23 -16.59
N ALA A 124 -23.32 7.72 -17.04
CA ALA A 124 -24.16 8.66 -16.30
C ALA A 124 -25.35 7.96 -15.60
N THR A 125 -25.44 6.64 -15.68
CA THR A 125 -26.57 5.87 -15.14
C THR A 125 -26.08 4.76 -14.21
N GLY A 126 -26.97 4.31 -13.32
CA GLY A 126 -26.67 3.30 -12.32
C GLY A 126 -26.29 3.90 -10.96
N TRP A 127 -25.50 3.19 -10.20
CA TRP A 127 -24.94 3.71 -8.95
C TRP A 127 -23.80 4.69 -9.23
N LEU A 128 -23.96 5.89 -8.74
CA LEU A 128 -22.98 6.97 -8.84
C LEU A 128 -22.43 7.28 -7.46
N PHE A 129 -21.13 7.47 -7.40
CA PHE A 129 -20.39 7.89 -6.22
C PHE A 129 -19.78 9.25 -6.57
N PRO A 130 -20.48 10.36 -6.32
CA PRO A 130 -19.96 11.67 -6.67
C PRO A 130 -18.67 11.92 -5.91
N VAL A 131 -17.58 12.03 -6.65
CA VAL A 131 -16.33 12.53 -6.12
C VAL A 131 -16.51 14.03 -5.99
N GLY A 132 -16.47 14.53 -4.77
CA GLY A 132 -16.62 15.95 -4.50
C GLY A 132 -15.45 16.74 -5.06
N ASP A 133 -14.79 17.51 -4.23
CA ASP A 133 -13.59 18.25 -4.59
C ASP A 133 -12.37 17.33 -4.69
N GLU A 134 -12.08 16.81 -5.89
CA GLU A 134 -10.97 15.89 -6.14
C GLU A 134 -9.63 16.54 -5.78
N VAL A 135 -9.45 17.82 -6.07
CA VAL A 135 -8.21 18.56 -5.77
C VAL A 135 -7.93 18.57 -4.27
N ASN A 136 -8.92 18.94 -3.46
CA ASN A 136 -8.78 18.93 -2.00
C ASN A 136 -8.71 17.51 -1.44
N SER A 137 -9.54 16.59 -1.95
CA SER A 137 -9.60 15.22 -1.43
C SER A 137 -8.32 14.43 -1.68
N LEU A 138 -7.64 14.69 -2.80
CA LEU A 138 -6.34 14.09 -3.13
C LEU A 138 -5.14 14.89 -2.62
N GLY A 139 -5.37 16.07 -2.00
CA GLY A 139 -4.33 16.83 -1.35
C GLY A 139 -3.39 17.62 -2.27
N TYR A 140 -3.77 17.92 -3.51
CA TYR A 140 -2.93 18.67 -4.45
C TYR A 140 -2.52 20.05 -3.92
N ASP A 141 -3.43 20.78 -3.28
CA ASP A 141 -3.12 22.09 -2.71
C ASP A 141 -2.11 21.98 -1.57
N PHE A 142 -2.23 20.96 -0.73
CA PHE A 142 -1.28 20.69 0.35
C PHE A 142 0.10 20.30 -0.20
N MET A 143 0.14 19.48 -1.25
CA MET A 143 1.39 19.09 -1.92
C MET A 143 2.15 20.30 -2.45
N PHE A 144 1.49 21.22 -3.17
CA PHE A 144 2.13 22.43 -3.68
C PHE A 144 2.57 23.36 -2.55
N THR A 145 1.74 23.50 -1.50
CA THR A 145 2.10 24.31 -0.33
C THR A 145 3.35 23.76 0.35
N ASP A 146 3.42 22.45 0.62
CA ASP A 146 4.60 21.79 1.20
C ASP A 146 5.86 22.04 0.36
N MET A 147 5.75 21.92 -0.96
CA MET A 147 6.88 22.15 -1.86
C MET A 147 7.37 23.61 -1.82
N PHE A 148 6.46 24.60 -1.86
CA PHE A 148 6.84 26.00 -1.84
C PHE A 148 7.39 26.44 -0.47
N ASP A 149 6.76 26.00 0.61
CA ASP A 149 7.24 26.26 1.97
C ASP A 149 8.63 25.65 2.18
N ALA A 150 8.86 24.42 1.70
CA ALA A 150 10.17 23.79 1.76
C ALA A 150 11.25 24.57 0.98
N MET A 151 10.90 25.10 -0.20
CA MET A 151 11.81 25.94 -0.97
C MET A 151 12.14 27.26 -0.24
N ASP A 152 11.15 27.93 0.33
CA ASP A 152 11.33 29.18 1.05
C ASP A 152 12.14 29.02 2.35
N GLU A 153 11.94 27.88 3.02
CA GLU A 153 12.64 27.55 4.27
C GLU A 153 13.99 26.83 4.06
N GLY A 154 14.33 26.48 2.82
CA GLY A 154 15.56 25.72 2.49
C GLY A 154 15.57 24.32 3.06
N LYS A 155 14.39 23.69 3.17
CA LYS A 155 14.18 22.31 3.68
C LYS A 155 13.87 21.35 2.53
N GLN A 156 13.81 20.07 2.83
CA GLN A 156 13.27 19.06 1.92
C GLN A 156 11.74 19.01 2.07
N PRO A 157 10.98 18.93 0.98
CA PRO A 157 9.56 18.64 1.03
C PRO A 157 9.29 17.21 1.49
N MET A 158 8.05 16.90 1.78
CA MET A 158 7.62 15.55 2.19
C MET A 158 7.95 14.49 1.14
N GLU A 159 7.84 14.84 -0.14
CA GLU A 159 8.16 13.99 -1.28
C GLU A 159 9.31 14.58 -2.09
N THR A 160 10.30 13.75 -2.41
CA THR A 160 11.53 14.16 -3.12
C THR A 160 11.78 13.28 -4.33
N PHE A 161 12.68 13.69 -5.21
CA PHE A 161 13.18 12.85 -6.30
C PHE A 161 13.87 11.56 -5.81
N TYR A 162 14.39 11.59 -4.58
CA TYR A 162 14.96 10.37 -3.98
C TYR A 162 13.86 9.35 -3.64
N ASP A 163 12.69 9.80 -3.19
CA ASP A 163 11.54 8.92 -2.97
C ASP A 163 11.11 8.28 -4.30
N GLY A 164 11.05 9.07 -5.37
CA GLY A 164 10.83 8.56 -6.72
C GLY A 164 11.86 7.54 -7.18
N TYR A 165 13.16 7.72 -6.84
CA TYR A 165 14.19 6.74 -7.13
C TYR A 165 13.93 5.40 -6.42
N VAL A 166 13.57 5.43 -5.15
CA VAL A 166 13.27 4.19 -4.39
C VAL A 166 12.02 3.50 -4.94
N VAL A 167 10.97 4.27 -5.26
CA VAL A 167 9.74 3.73 -5.87
C VAL A 167 10.04 3.06 -7.22
N ASN A 168 10.85 3.70 -8.08
CA ASN A 168 11.24 3.12 -9.37
C ASN A 168 12.03 1.81 -9.19
N ALA A 169 12.96 1.75 -8.22
CA ALA A 169 13.70 0.51 -7.95
C ALA A 169 12.77 -0.66 -7.52
N ILE A 170 11.70 -0.35 -6.77
CA ILE A 170 10.69 -1.36 -6.41
C ILE A 170 9.89 -1.78 -7.64
N MET A 171 9.49 -0.84 -8.51
CA MET A 171 8.76 -1.15 -9.75
C MET A 171 9.62 -1.98 -10.71
N ASP A 172 10.91 -1.68 -10.86
CA ASP A 172 11.85 -2.49 -11.64
C ASP A 172 11.92 -3.92 -11.11
N ALA A 173 12.00 -4.10 -9.78
CA ALA A 173 11.96 -5.42 -9.16
C ALA A 173 10.61 -6.14 -9.41
N CYS A 174 9.48 -5.41 -9.47
CA CYS A 174 8.18 -5.97 -9.86
C CYS A 174 8.23 -6.55 -11.29
N TYR A 175 8.76 -5.80 -12.25
CA TYR A 175 8.88 -6.28 -13.64
C TYR A 175 9.83 -7.46 -13.75
N LEU A 176 10.95 -7.47 -13.03
CA LEU A 176 11.86 -8.61 -12.99
C LEU A 176 11.16 -9.84 -12.41
N SER A 177 10.47 -9.68 -11.27
CA SER A 177 9.76 -10.75 -10.60
C SER A 177 8.60 -11.32 -11.45
N SER A 178 7.86 -10.47 -12.13
CA SER A 178 6.76 -10.91 -13.01
C SER A 178 7.26 -11.79 -14.18
N LYS A 179 8.51 -11.58 -14.64
CA LYS A 179 9.17 -12.37 -15.68
C LYS A 179 9.80 -13.64 -15.13
N SER A 180 10.56 -13.54 -14.06
CA SER A 180 11.30 -14.67 -13.46
C SER A 180 10.40 -15.62 -12.65
N LYS A 181 9.23 -15.16 -12.20
CA LYS A 181 8.30 -15.86 -11.30
C LYS A 181 8.93 -16.21 -9.95
N LYS A 182 9.83 -15.35 -9.47
CA LYS A 182 10.58 -15.49 -8.20
C LYS A 182 10.59 -14.17 -7.43
N TRP A 183 10.98 -14.24 -6.17
CA TRP A 183 11.39 -13.08 -5.41
C TRP A 183 12.63 -12.47 -6.06
N GLU A 184 12.57 -11.18 -6.35
CA GLU A 184 13.69 -10.42 -6.92
C GLU A 184 14.12 -9.32 -5.96
N PRO A 185 15.43 -9.08 -5.83
CA PRO A 185 15.94 -8.04 -4.96
C PRO A 185 15.55 -6.64 -5.46
N VAL A 186 15.38 -5.72 -4.52
CA VAL A 186 15.27 -4.29 -4.84
C VAL A 186 16.67 -3.70 -4.88
N GLU A 187 17.14 -3.36 -6.07
CA GLU A 187 18.49 -2.81 -6.27
C GLU A 187 18.53 -1.32 -5.97
N LEU A 188 19.15 -0.95 -4.86
CA LEU A 188 19.32 0.44 -4.40
C LEU A 188 20.81 0.74 -4.25
N ASN A 189 21.42 1.33 -5.28
CA ASN A 189 22.84 1.70 -5.27
C ASN A 189 23.14 2.89 -4.35
N ASP A 190 22.17 3.77 -4.14
CA ASP A 190 22.25 4.92 -3.23
C ASP A 190 21.10 4.81 -2.21
N TRP A 191 21.34 4.06 -1.14
CA TRP A 191 20.40 3.97 -0.03
C TRP A 191 20.73 5.03 1.02
N ARG A 192 19.74 5.83 1.42
CA ARG A 192 19.89 6.95 2.38
C ARG A 192 19.12 6.77 3.69
N GLY A 193 18.38 5.66 3.81
CA GLY A 193 17.67 5.33 5.04
C GLY A 193 18.51 4.53 6.03
N SER A 194 17.84 3.92 6.99
CA SER A 194 18.48 3.09 8.01
C SER A 194 19.06 1.81 7.41
N GLU A 195 20.26 1.45 7.81
CA GLU A 195 20.86 0.14 7.55
C GLU A 195 20.49 -0.89 8.64
N GLU A 196 19.73 -0.47 9.65
CA GLU A 196 19.28 -1.39 10.69
C GLU A 196 18.25 -2.37 10.12
N ILE A 197 18.66 -3.62 10.07
CA ILE A 197 17.75 -4.72 9.78
C ILE A 197 17.11 -5.11 11.10
N SER A 198 15.80 -4.91 11.21
CA SER A 198 15.05 -5.46 12.34
C SER A 198 15.26 -6.97 12.38
N ARG A 199 15.94 -7.45 13.42
CA ARG A 199 16.27 -8.87 13.56
C ARG A 199 15.01 -9.65 13.93
N GLY A 200 14.31 -10.11 12.90
CA GLY A 200 13.31 -11.14 13.05
C GLY A 200 12.01 -10.68 13.72
N ARG A 201 11.13 -11.63 13.87
CA ARG A 201 9.81 -11.43 14.48
C ARG A 201 10.00 -11.04 15.95
N GLN A 202 9.59 -9.83 16.32
CA GLN A 202 9.52 -9.43 17.72
C GLN A 202 8.28 -10.11 18.31
N PHE A 203 8.53 -11.14 19.11
CA PHE A 203 7.46 -11.73 19.90
C PHE A 203 7.24 -10.90 21.16
N LYS A 204 5.97 -10.73 21.56
CA LYS A 204 5.65 -10.05 22.82
C LYS A 204 6.21 -10.86 23.98
N GLU A 205 7.17 -10.29 24.69
CA GLU A 205 7.74 -10.90 25.87
C GLU A 205 6.75 -10.82 27.04
N TYR A 206 6.60 -11.91 27.78
CA TYR A 206 5.85 -11.92 29.02
C TYR A 206 6.80 -11.79 30.22
N ASP A 207 7.84 -12.62 30.22
CA ASP A 207 8.91 -12.61 31.22
C ASP A 207 10.21 -13.20 30.63
N GLU A 208 11.22 -13.45 31.45
CA GLU A 208 12.51 -14.01 31.01
C GLU A 208 12.35 -15.40 30.34
N LYS A 209 11.34 -16.17 30.75
CA LYS A 209 11.14 -17.54 30.28
C LYS A 209 10.11 -17.66 29.15
N TYR A 210 9.12 -16.78 29.09
CA TYR A 210 7.98 -16.95 28.22
C TYR A 210 7.74 -15.76 27.27
N TYR A 211 7.30 -16.07 26.06
CA TYR A 211 6.62 -15.13 25.16
C TYR A 211 5.11 -15.18 25.42
N LEU A 212 4.44 -14.04 25.31
CA LEU A 212 2.99 -13.94 25.36
C LEU A 212 2.41 -14.22 23.97
N ILE A 213 1.61 -15.28 23.83
CA ILE A 213 0.85 -15.57 22.61
C ILE A 213 -0.49 -14.81 22.64
N LYS A 214 -1.23 -14.93 23.74
CA LYS A 214 -2.56 -14.34 23.89
C LYS A 214 -2.86 -14.07 25.36
N GLU A 215 -3.59 -12.97 25.57
CA GLU A 215 -4.24 -12.64 26.82
C GLU A 215 -5.73 -12.59 26.58
N GLU A 216 -6.51 -13.29 27.39
CA GLU A 216 -7.95 -13.43 27.23
C GLU A 216 -8.65 -13.25 28.59
N MET A 217 -9.53 -12.25 28.67
CA MET A 217 -10.36 -12.05 29.85
C MET A 217 -11.50 -13.06 29.84
N ILE A 218 -11.66 -13.81 30.94
CA ILE A 218 -12.74 -14.77 31.09
C ILE A 218 -13.93 -14.09 31.83
N PRO A 219 -15.17 -14.62 31.65
CA PRO A 219 -16.37 -13.97 32.22
C PRO A 219 -16.38 -13.80 33.74
N ASP A 220 -15.59 -14.56 34.48
CA ASP A 220 -15.43 -14.45 35.92
C ASP A 220 -14.47 -13.32 36.36
N GLY A 221 -13.88 -12.59 35.40
CA GLY A 221 -12.97 -11.49 35.63
C GLY A 221 -11.50 -11.90 35.78
N THR A 222 -11.19 -13.19 35.66
CA THR A 222 -9.81 -13.66 35.63
C THR A 222 -9.22 -13.54 34.23
N VAL A 223 -7.89 -13.53 34.13
CA VAL A 223 -7.16 -13.43 32.87
C VAL A 223 -6.47 -14.74 32.54
N LYS A 224 -6.81 -15.32 31.41
CA LYS A 224 -6.13 -16.49 30.86
C LYS A 224 -4.97 -16.06 29.97
N LEU A 225 -3.77 -16.51 30.30
CA LEU A 225 -2.56 -16.26 29.55
C LEU A 225 -2.19 -17.53 28.78
N ILE A 226 -1.93 -17.37 27.47
CA ILE A 226 -1.34 -18.40 26.64
C ILE A 226 0.08 -17.98 26.37
N LEU A 227 1.03 -18.78 26.84
CA LEU A 227 2.45 -18.46 26.85
C LEU A 227 3.23 -19.53 26.08
N LYS A 228 4.35 -19.13 25.45
CA LYS A 228 5.29 -20.02 24.79
C LYS A 228 6.62 -19.99 25.52
N ASP A 229 7.09 -21.14 25.99
CA ASP A 229 8.40 -21.29 26.58
C ASP A 229 9.49 -20.98 25.53
N LYS A 230 10.42 -20.08 25.86
CA LYS A 230 11.47 -19.61 24.95
C LYS A 230 12.48 -20.69 24.59
N ALA A 231 12.72 -21.61 25.50
CA ALA A 231 13.73 -22.66 25.34
C ALA A 231 13.16 -23.92 24.70
N SER A 232 12.03 -24.42 25.21
CA SER A 232 11.42 -25.68 24.74
C SER A 232 10.44 -25.47 23.57
N GLY A 233 9.88 -24.27 23.41
CA GLY A 233 8.82 -24.00 22.47
C GLY A 233 7.42 -24.48 22.93
N GLU A 234 7.33 -25.10 24.13
CA GLU A 234 6.08 -25.61 24.68
C GLU A 234 5.07 -24.49 24.96
N ILE A 235 3.79 -24.76 24.66
CA ILE A 235 2.72 -23.82 24.94
C ILE A 235 2.06 -24.17 26.26
N VAL A 236 2.05 -23.23 27.18
CA VAL A 236 1.43 -23.37 28.51
C VAL A 236 0.31 -22.36 28.70
N GLN A 237 -0.69 -22.74 29.49
CA GLN A 237 -1.78 -21.87 29.88
C GLN A 237 -1.68 -21.55 31.38
N ARG A 238 -1.88 -20.29 31.74
CA ARG A 238 -1.95 -19.83 33.13
C ARG A 238 -3.21 -18.99 33.32
N ILE A 239 -3.79 -19.09 34.49
CA ILE A 239 -4.86 -18.19 34.93
C ILE A 239 -4.25 -17.27 35.98
N SER A 240 -4.41 -15.97 35.80
CA SER A 240 -3.96 -14.94 36.73
C SER A 240 -5.16 -14.21 37.28
N GLU A 241 -5.27 -14.11 38.57
CA GLU A 241 -6.15 -13.13 39.21
C GLU A 241 -5.57 -11.72 38.98
N LYS A 242 -6.44 -10.75 38.74
CA LYS A 242 -6.04 -9.38 38.47
C LYS A 242 -5.57 -8.71 39.74
#